data_22e495d10136fefcfbb4c7dfe02393b5
#
_entry.id   22e495d10136fefcfbb4c7dfe02393b5
#
_cell.length_a   1.000
_cell.length_b   1.000
_cell.length_c   1.000
_cell.angle_alpha   90.00
_cell.angle_beta   90.00
_cell.angle_gamma   90.00
#
_symmetry.space_group_name_H-M   'P 1'
#
loop_
_entity.id
_entity.type
_entity.pdbx_description
1 polymer ?
#
loop_
_entity_poly.entity_id
_entity_poly.type
_entity_poly.pdbx_seq_one_letter_code
_entity_poly.pdbx_strand_id
1 'polypeptide(L)'
;MKCRKCHAEIPDGSKFCLKCGVKQEIRQNTKNRGNGQGSVYQLPNKKWIAVKVVGYQREDGKLRKITRSKSGFRTKKDALDYLPKLEAAPAQRPTTWAQLYEVWKPTHRASKSTLNCYAAAEKYFEPVHLLKFAEITVDDLQDCMDDCPKGKRTRENMKALAGLLYKYAIPRNMAPNGLNLGQYLIVGDGDTGSKEALPTEAVKVLEDHVGMVKWADYVLCQCYLGFRPSEFLALDALNYNRKERAFVGGAKTDAGKDRVVTVSPKIQKIVDNLVADKVAGPVFCGEDGAQMKIKAYRSIFYGVLDACGIENPVEERDGVKRRKYTPHSCRHTFATLLKDVPAPDKDKLELMGHTSTEMLRHYQDASYDDLRKITDAI
;
A
#
# COMPACT_ATOMS: atom_id res chain seq x y z
N MET A 1 12.29 -56.32 -52.77
CA MET A 1 11.21 -55.34 -53.09
C MET A 1 11.47 -54.67 -54.43
N LYS A 2 10.41 -54.24 -55.16
CA LYS A 2 10.58 -53.50 -56.41
C LYS A 2 10.73 -52.00 -56.20
N CYS A 3 11.66 -51.39 -56.95
CA CYS A 3 11.86 -49.92 -56.87
C CYS A 3 10.61 -49.17 -57.33
N ARG A 4 10.18 -48.17 -56.62
CA ARG A 4 8.97 -47.35 -56.88
C ARG A 4 9.05 -46.50 -58.17
N LYS A 5 10.25 -46.29 -58.74
CA LYS A 5 10.45 -45.49 -59.95
C LYS A 5 10.78 -46.32 -61.20
N CYS A 6 11.77 -47.23 -61.15
CA CYS A 6 12.24 -47.97 -62.29
C CYS A 6 11.84 -49.42 -62.24
N HIS A 7 11.09 -49.85 -61.20
CA HIS A 7 10.57 -51.20 -60.99
C HIS A 7 11.63 -52.33 -60.97
N ALA A 8 12.91 -52.01 -60.94
CA ALA A 8 13.99 -53.01 -60.79
C ALA A 8 13.88 -53.64 -59.38
N GLU A 9 14.21 -54.91 -59.31
CA GLU A 9 14.32 -55.64 -58.05
C GLU A 9 15.51 -55.14 -57.25
N ILE A 10 15.28 -54.81 -56.00
CA ILE A 10 16.28 -54.32 -55.04
C ILE A 10 16.13 -55.09 -53.76
N PRO A 11 17.21 -55.24 -52.94
CA PRO A 11 17.12 -55.91 -51.66
C PRO A 11 16.06 -55.34 -50.78
N ASP A 12 15.40 -56.15 -49.98
CA ASP A 12 14.40 -55.66 -48.99
C ASP A 12 15.07 -54.78 -47.93
N GLY A 13 14.39 -53.67 -47.62
CA GLY A 13 14.92 -52.65 -46.70
C GLY A 13 15.86 -51.62 -47.34
N SER A 14 16.11 -51.68 -48.67
CA SER A 14 16.93 -50.64 -49.32
C SER A 14 16.34 -49.23 -49.19
N LYS A 15 17.10 -48.27 -48.63
CA LYS A 15 16.69 -46.89 -48.56
C LYS A 15 16.73 -46.15 -49.91
N PHE A 16 17.56 -46.61 -50.84
CA PHE A 16 17.72 -46.05 -52.17
C PHE A 16 17.79 -47.16 -53.19
N CYS A 17 17.34 -46.94 -54.44
CA CYS A 17 17.48 -47.87 -55.53
C CYS A 17 18.91 -47.84 -56.08
N LEU A 18 19.58 -48.97 -56.10
CA LEU A 18 20.94 -49.14 -56.65
C LEU A 18 21.02 -48.85 -58.15
N LYS A 19 19.90 -48.96 -58.90
CA LYS A 19 19.88 -48.76 -60.35
C LYS A 19 19.54 -47.36 -60.80
N CYS A 20 18.61 -46.63 -60.07
CA CYS A 20 18.15 -45.30 -60.47
C CYS A 20 18.31 -44.24 -59.37
N GLY A 21 18.89 -44.60 -58.24
CA GLY A 21 19.20 -43.69 -57.15
C GLY A 21 17.99 -43.15 -56.34
N VAL A 22 16.75 -43.49 -56.70
CA VAL A 22 15.57 -42.94 -56.07
C VAL A 22 15.41 -43.44 -54.61
N LYS A 23 15.12 -42.57 -53.66
CA LYS A 23 14.82 -42.98 -52.32
C LYS A 23 13.52 -43.74 -52.18
N GLN A 24 13.54 -44.92 -51.54
CA GLN A 24 12.42 -45.86 -51.46
C GLN A 24 11.42 -45.45 -50.31
N GLU A 25 11.89 -44.89 -49.22
CA GLU A 25 11.02 -44.36 -48.18
C GLU A 25 10.43 -43.01 -48.58
N ILE A 26 9.12 -42.95 -48.72
CA ILE A 26 8.40 -41.67 -48.80
C ILE A 26 8.17 -41.24 -47.36
N ARG A 27 8.91 -40.25 -46.88
CA ARG A 27 8.37 -39.44 -45.75
C ARG A 27 7.08 -38.80 -46.25
N GLN A 28 5.95 -39.25 -45.73
CA GLN A 28 4.72 -38.52 -45.91
C GLN A 28 4.99 -37.12 -45.31
N ASN A 29 5.05 -36.10 -46.18
CA ASN A 29 5.01 -34.72 -45.74
C ASN A 29 3.62 -34.51 -45.16
N THR A 30 3.46 -34.81 -43.87
CA THR A 30 2.35 -34.30 -43.10
C THR A 30 2.50 -32.77 -43.14
N LYS A 31 1.60 -32.09 -43.85
CA LYS A 31 1.53 -30.63 -43.85
C LYS A 31 1.30 -30.21 -42.39
N ASN A 32 2.38 -29.92 -41.69
CA ASN A 32 2.31 -29.43 -40.34
C ASN A 32 1.79 -28.00 -40.41
N ARG A 33 0.77 -27.71 -39.63
CA ARG A 33 0.32 -26.34 -39.42
C ARG A 33 1.42 -25.56 -38.72
N GLY A 34 1.47 -24.25 -38.96
CA GLY A 34 2.41 -23.37 -38.29
C GLY A 34 2.28 -23.46 -36.76
N ASN A 35 3.37 -23.17 -36.07
CA ASN A 35 3.38 -23.13 -34.60
C ASN A 35 2.26 -22.25 -34.08
N GLY A 36 1.51 -22.70 -33.06
CA GLY A 36 0.41 -21.96 -32.44
C GLY A 36 -0.97 -22.20 -33.05
N GLN A 37 -1.09 -22.79 -34.24
CA GLN A 37 -2.40 -23.00 -34.91
C GLN A 37 -3.23 -24.16 -34.35
N GLY A 38 -2.72 -24.91 -33.36
CA GLY A 38 -3.39 -26.05 -32.76
C GLY A 38 -3.32 -27.32 -33.62
N SER A 39 -3.78 -28.44 -33.09
CA SER A 39 -3.75 -29.75 -33.70
C SER A 39 -5.12 -30.38 -33.73
N VAL A 40 -5.40 -31.14 -34.78
CA VAL A 40 -6.62 -31.94 -34.89
C VAL A 40 -6.20 -33.37 -35.28
N TYR A 41 -6.66 -34.35 -34.51
CA TYR A 41 -6.38 -35.76 -34.75
C TYR A 41 -7.60 -36.62 -34.40
N GLN A 42 -7.61 -37.85 -34.90
CA GLN A 42 -8.68 -38.81 -34.68
C GLN A 42 -8.39 -39.66 -33.44
N LEU A 43 -9.38 -39.80 -32.59
CA LEU A 43 -9.33 -40.64 -31.40
C LEU A 43 -9.63 -42.13 -31.77
N PRO A 44 -9.29 -43.11 -30.92
CA PRO A 44 -9.59 -44.53 -31.15
C PRO A 44 -11.08 -44.82 -31.41
N ASN A 45 -11.98 -44.01 -30.88
CA ASN A 45 -13.42 -44.10 -31.11
C ASN A 45 -13.90 -43.48 -32.44
N LYS A 46 -12.97 -43.26 -33.37
CA LYS A 46 -13.20 -42.69 -34.72
C LYS A 46 -13.73 -41.25 -34.72
N LYS A 47 -13.87 -40.58 -33.54
CA LYS A 47 -14.23 -39.16 -33.44
C LYS A 47 -12.99 -38.29 -33.49
N TRP A 48 -13.16 -37.04 -33.95
CA TRP A 48 -12.07 -36.06 -34.03
C TRP A 48 -12.00 -35.21 -32.79
N ILE A 49 -10.79 -34.79 -32.43
CA ILE A 49 -10.50 -33.86 -31.33
C ILE A 49 -9.71 -32.67 -31.89
N ALA A 50 -10.08 -31.48 -31.43
CA ALA A 50 -9.33 -30.25 -31.62
C ALA A 50 -8.56 -29.92 -30.34
N VAL A 51 -7.27 -29.61 -30.45
CA VAL A 51 -6.40 -29.30 -29.31
C VAL A 51 -5.58 -28.06 -29.64
N LYS A 52 -5.54 -27.09 -28.73
CA LYS A 52 -4.74 -25.87 -28.87
C LYS A 52 -3.99 -25.56 -27.59
N VAL A 53 -2.75 -25.09 -27.70
CA VAL A 53 -1.99 -24.51 -26.59
C VAL A 53 -2.48 -23.09 -26.43
N VAL A 54 -3.05 -22.77 -25.26
CA VAL A 54 -3.62 -21.45 -24.95
C VAL A 54 -2.76 -20.62 -23.98
N GLY A 55 -1.69 -21.23 -23.47
CA GLY A 55 -0.75 -20.54 -22.57
C GLY A 55 0.31 -21.47 -22.02
N TYR A 56 1.14 -20.92 -21.15
CA TYR A 56 2.18 -21.62 -20.42
C TYR A 56 2.11 -21.23 -18.95
N GLN A 57 2.29 -22.19 -18.06
CA GLN A 57 2.32 -21.99 -16.61
C GLN A 57 3.68 -22.50 -16.08
N ARG A 58 4.27 -21.77 -15.15
CA ARG A 58 5.43 -22.28 -14.39
C ARG A 58 4.94 -23.06 -13.17
N GLU A 59 5.34 -24.31 -13.09
CA GLU A 59 5.06 -25.20 -11.98
C GLU A 59 6.38 -25.92 -11.63
N ASP A 60 6.83 -25.84 -10.39
CA ASP A 60 8.10 -26.39 -9.90
C ASP A 60 9.33 -25.98 -10.74
N GLY A 61 9.38 -24.70 -11.16
CA GLY A 61 10.47 -24.17 -11.99
C GLY A 61 10.44 -24.59 -13.46
N LYS A 62 9.53 -25.47 -13.87
CA LYS A 62 9.37 -25.95 -15.26
C LYS A 62 8.20 -25.28 -15.96
N LEU A 63 8.40 -24.98 -17.25
CA LEU A 63 7.36 -24.39 -18.09
C LEU A 63 6.45 -25.49 -18.61
N ARG A 64 5.19 -25.56 -18.12
CA ARG A 64 4.17 -26.49 -18.62
C ARG A 64 3.22 -25.80 -19.58
N LYS A 65 2.82 -26.51 -20.65
CA LYS A 65 1.84 -26.03 -21.63
C LYS A 65 0.43 -26.16 -21.06
N ILE A 66 -0.34 -25.08 -21.11
CA ILE A 66 -1.79 -25.13 -20.87
C ILE A 66 -2.46 -25.42 -22.19
N THR A 67 -3.13 -26.57 -22.32
CA THR A 67 -3.84 -26.97 -23.51
C THR A 67 -5.34 -26.98 -23.29
N ARG A 68 -6.08 -26.58 -24.32
CA ARG A 68 -7.53 -26.78 -24.41
C ARG A 68 -7.87 -27.72 -25.49
N SER A 69 -8.88 -28.55 -25.26
CA SER A 69 -9.34 -29.52 -26.25
C SER A 69 -10.85 -29.66 -26.22
N LYS A 70 -11.42 -29.96 -27.36
CA LYS A 70 -12.80 -30.45 -27.50
C LYS A 70 -12.80 -31.64 -28.44
N SER A 71 -13.41 -32.74 -28.00
CA SER A 71 -13.57 -33.97 -28.75
C SER A 71 -15.03 -34.15 -29.15
N GLY A 72 -15.29 -35.20 -29.91
CA GLY A 72 -16.65 -35.61 -30.31
C GLY A 72 -17.08 -35.16 -31.69
N PHE A 73 -16.20 -34.53 -32.47
CA PHE A 73 -16.52 -34.13 -33.84
C PHE A 73 -16.60 -35.34 -34.77
N ARG A 74 -17.58 -35.30 -35.68
CA ARG A 74 -17.78 -36.38 -36.67
C ARG A 74 -16.76 -36.30 -37.81
N THR A 75 -16.38 -35.07 -38.19
CA THR A 75 -15.43 -34.85 -39.29
C THR A 75 -14.19 -34.09 -38.84
N LYS A 76 -13.12 -34.25 -39.59
CA LYS A 76 -11.89 -33.47 -39.40
C LYS A 76 -12.14 -31.96 -39.60
N LYS A 77 -13.03 -31.62 -40.55
CA LYS A 77 -13.39 -30.25 -40.90
C LYS A 77 -14.03 -29.56 -39.71
N ASP A 78 -15.04 -30.18 -39.05
CA ASP A 78 -15.72 -29.62 -37.89
C ASP A 78 -14.74 -29.35 -36.75
N ALA A 79 -13.78 -30.26 -36.51
CA ALA A 79 -12.75 -30.08 -35.49
C ALA A 79 -11.78 -28.96 -35.87
N LEU A 80 -11.49 -28.75 -37.15
CA LEU A 80 -10.68 -27.63 -37.65
C LEU A 80 -11.37 -26.29 -37.49
N ASP A 81 -12.64 -26.23 -37.85
CA ASP A 81 -13.47 -25.01 -37.75
C ASP A 81 -13.74 -24.60 -36.29
N TYR A 82 -13.55 -25.54 -35.38
CA TYR A 82 -13.67 -25.27 -33.93
C TYR A 82 -12.37 -24.74 -33.28
N LEU A 83 -11.19 -24.90 -33.89
CA LEU A 83 -9.90 -24.46 -33.32
C LEU A 83 -9.85 -22.97 -32.94
N PRO A 84 -10.40 -22.02 -33.74
CA PRO A 84 -10.47 -20.63 -33.35
C PRO A 84 -11.29 -20.39 -32.06
N LYS A 85 -12.33 -21.19 -31.84
CA LYS A 85 -13.17 -21.12 -30.65
C LYS A 85 -12.45 -21.60 -29.37
N LEU A 86 -11.37 -22.36 -29.49
CA LEU A 86 -10.50 -22.72 -28.36
C LEU A 86 -9.56 -21.57 -27.97
N GLU A 87 -9.40 -20.56 -28.81
CA GLU A 87 -8.65 -19.33 -28.52
C GLU A 87 -9.43 -18.32 -27.71
N ALA A 88 -10.77 -18.38 -27.78
CA ALA A 88 -11.57 -17.51 -26.94
C ALA A 88 -11.02 -17.59 -25.53
N ALA A 89 -10.75 -16.41 -24.97
CA ALA A 89 -10.09 -16.22 -23.69
C ALA A 89 -10.48 -17.29 -22.68
N PRO A 90 -9.58 -17.70 -21.78
CA PRO A 90 -9.97 -18.60 -20.70
C PRO A 90 -11.30 -18.09 -20.17
N ALA A 91 -12.31 -18.96 -20.13
CA ALA A 91 -13.51 -18.61 -19.39
C ALA A 91 -13.00 -18.08 -18.07
N GLN A 92 -13.13 -16.78 -17.88
CA GLN A 92 -12.64 -16.11 -16.68
C GLN A 92 -13.24 -16.94 -15.55
N ARG A 93 -12.38 -17.54 -14.74
CA ARG A 93 -12.90 -18.15 -13.52
C ARG A 93 -13.67 -17.04 -12.87
N PRO A 94 -14.96 -17.23 -12.54
CA PRO A 94 -15.75 -16.17 -11.96
C PRO A 94 -15.01 -15.68 -10.72
N THR A 95 -14.31 -14.59 -10.85
CA THR A 95 -13.55 -13.99 -9.76
C THR A 95 -14.50 -12.97 -9.14
N THR A 96 -14.94 -13.23 -7.94
CA THR A 96 -15.75 -12.28 -7.18
C THR A 96 -14.87 -11.14 -6.66
N TRP A 97 -15.48 -10.06 -6.20
CA TRP A 97 -14.79 -8.96 -5.55
C TRP A 97 -13.87 -9.44 -4.41
N ALA A 98 -14.42 -10.23 -3.49
CA ALA A 98 -13.69 -10.75 -2.34
C ALA A 98 -12.50 -11.63 -2.76
N GLN A 99 -12.69 -12.51 -3.77
CA GLN A 99 -11.60 -13.35 -4.30
C GLN A 99 -10.51 -12.50 -4.94
N LEU A 100 -10.88 -11.45 -5.68
CA LEU A 100 -9.91 -10.53 -6.28
C LEU A 100 -9.12 -9.79 -5.20
N TYR A 101 -9.78 -9.30 -4.16
CA TYR A 101 -9.13 -8.63 -3.04
C TYR A 101 -8.09 -9.52 -2.37
N GLU A 102 -8.43 -10.78 -2.07
CA GLU A 102 -7.48 -11.71 -1.44
C GLU A 102 -6.28 -12.07 -2.33
N VAL A 103 -6.47 -12.13 -3.65
CA VAL A 103 -5.37 -12.36 -4.59
C VAL A 103 -4.51 -11.09 -4.77
N TRP A 104 -5.12 -9.91 -4.76
CA TRP A 104 -4.42 -8.64 -4.89
C TRP A 104 -3.61 -8.27 -3.65
N LYS A 105 -4.17 -8.46 -2.47
CA LYS A 105 -3.62 -8.02 -1.17
C LYS A 105 -2.15 -8.40 -0.93
N PRO A 106 -1.68 -9.64 -1.17
CA PRO A 106 -0.28 -10.01 -0.99
C PRO A 106 0.65 -9.41 -2.06
N THR A 107 0.12 -8.95 -3.19
CA THR A 107 0.90 -8.37 -4.28
C THR A 107 1.12 -6.88 -4.13
N HIS A 108 0.31 -6.22 -3.29
CA HIS A 108 0.36 -4.78 -3.09
C HIS A 108 1.41 -4.40 -2.04
N ARG A 109 2.44 -3.68 -2.48
CA ARG A 109 3.51 -3.20 -1.61
C ARG A 109 3.13 -1.85 -1.01
N ALA A 110 2.76 -1.84 0.26
CA ALA A 110 2.47 -0.64 1.01
C ALA A 110 2.83 -0.83 2.49
N SER A 111 2.86 0.26 3.26
CA SER A 111 3.07 0.19 4.71
C SER A 111 1.96 -0.61 5.39
N LYS A 112 2.26 -1.26 6.51
CA LYS A 112 1.27 -1.97 7.32
C LYS A 112 0.07 -1.08 7.68
N SER A 113 0.31 0.20 7.94
CA SER A 113 -0.76 1.18 8.23
C SER A 113 -1.67 1.37 7.03
N THR A 114 -1.13 1.52 5.82
CA THR A 114 -1.91 1.67 4.58
C THR A 114 -2.74 0.43 4.30
N LEU A 115 -2.13 -0.76 4.45
CA LEU A 115 -2.85 -2.03 4.27
C LEU A 115 -4.00 -2.17 5.27
N ASN A 116 -3.82 -1.73 6.52
CA ASN A 116 -4.90 -1.71 7.52
C ASN A 116 -6.04 -0.74 7.12
N CYS A 117 -5.71 0.41 6.51
CA CYS A 117 -6.73 1.32 6.00
C CYS A 117 -7.55 0.68 4.87
N TYR A 118 -6.90 -0.02 3.95
CA TYR A 118 -7.60 -0.74 2.88
C TYR A 118 -8.42 -1.92 3.41
N ALA A 119 -7.90 -2.67 4.39
CA ALA A 119 -8.66 -3.75 5.03
C ALA A 119 -9.89 -3.22 5.83
N ALA A 120 -9.81 -2.01 6.34
CA ALA A 120 -10.95 -1.36 6.98
C ALA A 120 -11.97 -0.84 5.96
N ALA A 121 -11.52 -0.31 4.83
CA ALA A 121 -12.36 0.17 3.73
C ALA A 121 -13.06 -0.98 3.00
N GLU A 122 -12.37 -2.11 2.82
CA GLU A 122 -12.89 -3.30 2.14
C GLU A 122 -14.18 -3.84 2.76
N LYS A 123 -14.31 -3.75 4.08
CA LYS A 123 -15.51 -4.20 4.81
C LYS A 123 -16.80 -3.52 4.35
N TYR A 124 -16.71 -2.32 3.82
CA TYR A 124 -17.86 -1.57 3.33
C TYR A 124 -18.25 -1.94 1.89
N PHE A 125 -17.45 -2.78 1.23
CA PHE A 125 -17.80 -3.42 -0.04
C PHE A 125 -18.46 -4.80 0.13
N GLU A 126 -18.89 -5.15 1.36
CA GLU A 126 -19.56 -6.43 1.63
C GLU A 126 -20.72 -6.72 0.66
N PRO A 127 -21.59 -5.76 0.28
CA PRO A 127 -22.66 -6.03 -0.67
C PRO A 127 -22.20 -6.57 -2.02
N VAL A 128 -21.00 -6.22 -2.47
CA VAL A 128 -20.44 -6.67 -3.76
C VAL A 128 -19.48 -7.85 -3.63
N HIS A 129 -19.20 -8.34 -2.42
CA HIS A 129 -18.20 -9.41 -2.20
C HIS A 129 -18.44 -10.65 -3.03
N LEU A 130 -19.69 -11.06 -3.18
CA LEU A 130 -20.09 -12.27 -3.90
C LEU A 130 -20.41 -12.02 -5.36
N LEU A 131 -20.50 -10.77 -5.80
CA LEU A 131 -20.71 -10.43 -7.19
C LEU A 131 -19.46 -10.76 -8.01
N LYS A 132 -19.68 -11.25 -9.23
CA LYS A 132 -18.55 -11.43 -10.17
C LYS A 132 -17.98 -10.07 -10.52
N PHE A 133 -16.69 -9.91 -10.34
CA PHE A 133 -15.98 -8.64 -10.57
C PHE A 133 -16.26 -8.04 -11.95
N ALA A 134 -16.46 -8.89 -12.95
CA ALA A 134 -16.77 -8.49 -14.32
C ALA A 134 -18.20 -7.95 -14.52
N GLU A 135 -19.09 -8.19 -13.58
CA GLU A 135 -20.52 -7.80 -13.63
C GLU A 135 -20.79 -6.56 -12.75
N ILE A 136 -19.85 -6.16 -11.89
CA ILE A 136 -19.98 -5.00 -11.00
C ILE A 136 -20.04 -3.72 -11.82
N THR A 137 -21.00 -2.86 -11.50
CA THR A 137 -21.21 -1.54 -12.08
C THR A 137 -20.60 -0.42 -11.22
N VAL A 138 -20.56 0.79 -11.75
CA VAL A 138 -20.20 1.98 -10.96
C VAL A 138 -21.20 2.22 -9.86
N ASP A 139 -22.49 2.02 -10.15
CA ASP A 139 -23.59 2.25 -9.21
C ASP A 139 -23.50 1.30 -8.03
N ASP A 140 -23.21 0.00 -8.24
CA ASP A 140 -23.03 -0.97 -7.15
C ASP A 140 -21.91 -0.53 -6.18
N LEU A 141 -20.82 0.05 -6.71
CA LEU A 141 -19.72 0.53 -5.89
C LEU A 141 -20.05 1.86 -5.23
N GLN A 142 -20.81 2.73 -5.90
CA GLN A 142 -21.25 4.00 -5.35
C GLN A 142 -22.21 3.80 -4.20
N ASP A 143 -23.18 2.88 -4.34
CA ASP A 143 -24.12 2.51 -3.27
C ASP A 143 -23.36 2.05 -2.02
N CYS A 144 -22.31 1.22 -2.18
CA CYS A 144 -21.45 0.83 -1.06
C CYS A 144 -20.78 2.02 -0.37
N MET A 145 -20.40 3.06 -1.14
CA MET A 145 -19.79 4.27 -0.60
C MET A 145 -20.80 5.18 0.10
N ASP A 146 -21.98 5.30 -0.45
CA ASP A 146 -23.06 6.16 0.06
C ASP A 146 -23.65 5.56 1.36
N ASP A 147 -23.76 4.24 1.43
CA ASP A 147 -24.19 3.50 2.62
C ASP A 147 -23.08 3.43 3.72
N CYS A 148 -21.87 3.90 3.43
CA CYS A 148 -20.77 3.83 4.40
C CYS A 148 -20.99 4.81 5.56
N PRO A 149 -21.20 4.32 6.82
CA PRO A 149 -21.47 5.18 7.98
C PRO A 149 -20.23 5.92 8.51
N LYS A 150 -19.13 5.91 7.77
CA LYS A 150 -17.87 6.54 8.17
C LYS A 150 -17.64 7.83 7.40
N GLY A 151 -16.83 8.71 7.99
CA GLY A 151 -16.51 10.01 7.41
C GLY A 151 -15.70 9.91 6.10
N LYS A 152 -15.59 11.05 5.43
CA LYS A 152 -14.95 11.27 4.12
C LYS A 152 -13.64 10.48 3.92
N ARG A 153 -12.76 10.44 4.94
CA ARG A 153 -11.47 9.74 4.83
C ARG A 153 -11.60 8.23 4.58
N THR A 154 -12.63 7.59 5.15
CA THR A 154 -12.88 6.16 4.89
C THR A 154 -13.37 5.95 3.46
N ARG A 155 -14.27 6.82 2.98
CA ARG A 155 -14.76 6.79 1.59
C ARG A 155 -13.64 7.07 0.58
N GLU A 156 -12.70 7.97 0.88
CA GLU A 156 -11.48 8.16 0.09
C GLU A 156 -10.64 6.86 0.00
N ASN A 157 -10.49 6.15 1.11
CA ASN A 157 -9.79 4.86 1.12
C ASN A 157 -10.56 3.78 0.34
N MET A 158 -11.90 3.79 0.37
CA MET A 158 -12.75 2.90 -0.45
C MET A 158 -12.53 3.18 -1.94
N LYS A 159 -12.62 4.44 -2.36
CA LYS A 159 -12.33 4.85 -3.75
C LYS A 159 -10.93 4.43 -4.19
N ALA A 160 -9.92 4.68 -3.34
CA ALA A 160 -8.54 4.30 -3.62
C ALA A 160 -8.39 2.78 -3.77
N LEU A 161 -9.00 1.99 -2.88
CA LEU A 161 -8.99 0.54 -2.93
C LEU A 161 -9.64 0.01 -4.21
N ALA A 162 -10.84 0.51 -4.55
CA ALA A 162 -11.52 0.15 -5.79
C ALA A 162 -10.63 0.42 -7.00
N GLY A 163 -10.06 1.63 -7.08
CA GLY A 163 -9.13 2.00 -8.15
C GLY A 163 -7.92 1.08 -8.27
N LEU A 164 -7.36 0.64 -7.15
CA LEU A 164 -6.23 -0.29 -7.10
C LEU A 164 -6.61 -1.70 -7.54
N LEU A 165 -7.79 -2.19 -7.18
CA LEU A 165 -8.29 -3.50 -7.62
C LEU A 165 -8.53 -3.52 -9.13
N TYR A 166 -9.14 -2.48 -9.71
CA TYR A 166 -9.28 -2.35 -11.16
C TYR A 166 -7.92 -2.23 -11.86
N LYS A 167 -7.00 -1.43 -11.31
CA LYS A 167 -5.62 -1.32 -11.84
C LYS A 167 -4.89 -2.66 -11.86
N TYR A 168 -5.18 -3.53 -10.90
CA TYR A 168 -4.65 -4.90 -10.88
C TYR A 168 -5.37 -5.83 -11.86
N ALA A 169 -6.70 -5.71 -11.97
CA ALA A 169 -7.56 -6.60 -12.75
C ALA A 169 -7.46 -6.39 -14.26
N ILE A 170 -7.38 -5.13 -14.71
CA ILE A 170 -7.38 -4.75 -16.14
C ILE A 170 -6.28 -5.45 -16.94
N PRO A 171 -4.99 -5.36 -16.57
CA PRO A 171 -3.93 -6.01 -17.35
C PRO A 171 -3.96 -7.54 -17.27
N ARG A 172 -4.82 -8.11 -16.43
CA ARG A 172 -5.04 -9.56 -16.25
C ARG A 172 -6.32 -10.06 -16.91
N ASN A 173 -6.97 -9.19 -17.70
CA ASN A 173 -8.24 -9.49 -18.37
C ASN A 173 -9.35 -9.96 -17.40
N MET A 174 -9.37 -9.42 -16.19
CA MET A 174 -10.41 -9.68 -15.17
C MET A 174 -11.50 -8.61 -15.19
N ALA A 175 -11.26 -7.44 -15.79
CA ALA A 175 -12.22 -6.37 -16.02
C ALA A 175 -12.57 -6.32 -17.51
N PRO A 176 -13.80 -6.68 -17.94
CA PRO A 176 -14.14 -6.94 -19.34
C PRO A 176 -14.02 -5.70 -20.24
N ASN A 177 -14.29 -4.53 -19.71
CA ASN A 177 -14.31 -3.28 -20.49
C ASN A 177 -12.98 -2.51 -20.44
N GLY A 178 -11.97 -3.00 -19.72
CA GLY A 178 -10.70 -2.31 -19.52
C GLY A 178 -10.83 -0.98 -18.76
N LEU A 179 -11.99 -0.70 -18.16
CA LEU A 179 -12.27 0.53 -17.41
C LEU A 179 -11.95 0.36 -15.93
N ASN A 180 -11.36 1.39 -15.36
CA ASN A 180 -11.17 1.47 -13.91
C ASN A 180 -12.37 2.19 -13.28
N LEU A 181 -13.36 1.43 -12.82
CA LEU A 181 -14.58 1.98 -12.25
C LEU A 181 -14.32 2.82 -10.99
N GLY A 182 -13.25 2.52 -10.23
CA GLY A 182 -12.88 3.30 -9.06
C GLY A 182 -12.59 4.78 -9.35
N GLN A 183 -12.29 5.16 -10.60
CA GLN A 183 -12.07 6.57 -10.98
C GLN A 183 -13.36 7.38 -10.98
N TYR A 184 -14.49 6.75 -11.26
CA TYR A 184 -15.79 7.41 -11.40
C TYR A 184 -16.54 7.57 -10.08
N LEU A 185 -16.04 6.93 -8.99
CA LEU A 185 -16.66 7.02 -7.68
C LEU A 185 -16.57 8.44 -7.11
N ILE A 186 -17.64 8.90 -6.52
CA ILE A 186 -17.77 10.22 -5.89
C ILE A 186 -17.65 10.03 -4.37
N VAL A 187 -16.71 10.73 -3.74
CA VAL A 187 -16.49 10.60 -2.29
C VAL A 187 -17.54 11.37 -1.47
N GLY A 188 -18.17 12.33 -2.09
CA GLY A 188 -19.10 13.25 -1.40
C GLY A 188 -18.37 14.22 -0.45
N ASP A 189 -19.12 15.18 0.06
CA ASP A 189 -18.61 16.14 1.04
C ASP A 189 -18.57 15.52 2.43
N GLY A 190 -17.68 16.03 3.28
CA GLY A 190 -17.53 15.62 4.65
C GLY A 190 -16.41 16.39 5.34
N ASP A 191 -16.53 16.56 6.63
CA ASP A 191 -15.51 17.24 7.43
C ASP A 191 -14.26 16.34 7.55
N THR A 192 -13.13 16.82 7.05
CA THR A 192 -11.83 16.14 7.23
C THR A 192 -11.31 16.31 8.66
N GLY A 193 -11.98 17.13 9.49
CA GLY A 193 -11.65 17.42 10.88
C GLY A 193 -10.22 17.94 11.03
N SER A 194 -10.03 19.25 11.01
CA SER A 194 -8.75 19.83 11.39
C SER A 194 -8.47 19.48 12.85
N LYS A 195 -7.28 19.01 13.15
CA LYS A 195 -6.83 18.86 14.53
C LYS A 195 -6.38 20.23 15.04
N GLU A 196 -6.90 20.63 16.18
CA GLU A 196 -6.58 21.94 16.77
C GLU A 196 -5.32 21.86 17.61
N ALA A 197 -4.59 22.98 17.66
CA ALA A 197 -3.52 23.21 18.61
C ALA A 197 -4.10 23.41 20.01
N LEU A 198 -3.34 23.08 21.06
CA LEU A 198 -3.63 23.55 22.42
C LEU A 198 -3.47 25.06 22.44
N PRO A 199 -4.38 25.82 23.07
CA PRO A 199 -4.23 27.24 23.22
C PRO A 199 -3.02 27.59 24.09
N THR A 200 -2.49 28.80 23.94
CA THR A 200 -1.29 29.26 24.66
C THR A 200 -1.47 29.19 26.16
N GLU A 201 -2.68 29.48 26.65
CA GLU A 201 -3.05 29.39 28.06
C GLU A 201 -2.93 27.97 28.59
N ALA A 202 -3.36 26.98 27.80
CA ALA A 202 -3.22 25.56 28.16
C ALA A 202 -1.75 25.12 28.22
N VAL A 203 -0.89 25.66 27.35
CA VAL A 203 0.56 25.38 27.41
C VAL A 203 1.17 25.98 28.71
N LYS A 204 0.79 27.18 29.11
CA LYS A 204 1.22 27.78 30.38
C LYS A 204 0.75 26.96 31.58
N VAL A 205 -0.50 26.50 31.56
CA VAL A 205 -1.02 25.63 32.62
C VAL A 205 -0.20 24.35 32.72
N LEU A 206 0.19 23.76 31.59
CA LEU A 206 1.09 22.58 31.59
C LEU A 206 2.48 22.92 32.18
N GLU A 207 3.07 24.07 31.82
CA GLU A 207 4.33 24.56 32.39
C GLU A 207 4.25 24.65 33.92
N ASP A 208 3.18 25.27 34.46
CA ASP A 208 2.97 25.45 35.88
C ASP A 208 2.75 24.13 36.63
N HIS A 209 2.27 23.09 35.96
CA HIS A 209 2.00 21.78 36.56
C HIS A 209 3.13 20.77 36.43
N VAL A 210 4.25 21.14 35.81
CA VAL A 210 5.45 20.29 35.76
C VAL A 210 5.95 20.00 37.17
N GLY A 211 6.12 18.69 37.47
CA GLY A 211 6.52 18.23 38.81
C GLY A 211 5.35 18.10 39.81
N MET A 212 4.18 18.67 39.53
CA MET A 212 2.97 18.53 40.36
C MET A 212 2.05 17.42 39.78
N VAL A 213 1.83 17.46 38.49
CA VAL A 213 1.03 16.43 37.76
C VAL A 213 1.97 15.50 37.04
N LYS A 214 1.87 14.22 37.33
CA LYS A 214 2.67 13.19 36.68
C LYS A 214 2.44 13.21 35.17
N TRP A 215 3.52 13.14 34.38
CA TRP A 215 3.52 13.17 32.93
C TRP A 215 3.16 14.53 32.29
N ALA A 216 2.93 15.60 33.05
CA ALA A 216 2.74 16.94 32.49
C ALA A 216 3.99 17.39 31.72
N ASP A 217 5.17 17.06 32.24
CA ASP A 217 6.47 17.25 31.60
C ASP A 217 6.56 16.58 30.20
N TYR A 218 6.02 15.38 30.05
CA TYR A 218 6.01 14.67 28.75
C TYR A 218 5.11 15.37 27.72
N VAL A 219 3.91 15.81 28.15
CA VAL A 219 2.99 16.53 27.27
C VAL A 219 3.59 17.87 26.87
N LEU A 220 4.20 18.56 27.80
CA LEU A 220 4.88 19.83 27.55
C LEU A 220 6.06 19.66 26.60
N CYS A 221 6.92 18.68 26.84
CA CYS A 221 8.03 18.36 25.93
C CYS A 221 7.54 18.06 24.50
N GLN A 222 6.43 17.35 24.34
CA GLN A 222 5.88 17.08 23.01
C GLN A 222 5.41 18.36 22.32
N CYS A 223 4.85 19.34 23.07
CA CYS A 223 4.45 20.64 22.53
C CYS A 223 5.66 21.48 22.04
N TYR A 224 6.82 21.35 22.68
CA TYR A 224 8.02 22.10 22.31
C TYR A 224 9.00 21.37 21.39
N LEU A 225 8.82 20.06 21.17
CA LEU A 225 9.65 19.27 20.24
C LEU A 225 8.96 19.02 18.89
N GLY A 226 7.65 19.13 18.82
CA GLY A 226 6.89 19.03 17.59
C GLY A 226 6.95 17.67 16.86
N PHE A 227 7.53 16.64 17.46
CA PHE A 227 7.52 15.28 16.88
C PHE A 227 6.11 14.71 16.82
N ARG A 228 5.84 13.86 15.82
CA ARG A 228 4.60 13.07 15.82
C ARG A 228 4.58 12.17 17.06
N PRO A 229 3.42 11.86 17.64
CA PRO A 229 3.36 11.08 18.89
C PRO A 229 4.15 9.78 18.87
N SER A 230 4.15 9.05 17.75
CA SER A 230 4.94 7.83 17.60
C SER A 230 6.45 8.07 17.48
N GLU A 231 6.83 9.18 16.86
CA GLU A 231 8.24 9.63 16.75
C GLU A 231 8.76 10.12 18.09
N PHE A 232 7.94 10.89 18.81
CA PHE A 232 8.24 11.38 20.16
C PHE A 232 8.54 10.23 21.13
N LEU A 233 7.69 9.22 21.17
CA LEU A 233 7.88 8.04 22.01
C LEU A 233 9.03 7.12 21.56
N ALA A 234 9.52 7.30 20.34
CA ALA A 234 10.66 6.56 19.80
C ALA A 234 12.00 7.31 19.97
N LEU A 235 11.99 8.50 20.57
CA LEU A 235 13.24 9.24 20.85
C LEU A 235 14.10 8.47 21.84
N ASP A 236 15.34 8.21 21.44
CA ASP A 236 16.35 7.50 22.23
C ASP A 236 17.40 8.48 22.75
N ALA A 237 17.92 8.21 23.94
CA ALA A 237 18.98 9.02 24.53
C ALA A 237 20.26 9.04 23.68
N LEU A 238 20.54 7.99 22.88
CA LEU A 238 21.63 7.97 21.89
C LEU A 238 21.51 9.05 20.83
N ASN A 239 20.27 9.44 20.50
CA ASN A 239 19.98 10.42 19.46
C ASN A 239 19.90 11.85 20.00
N TYR A 240 20.24 12.06 21.28
CA TYR A 240 20.32 13.39 21.90
C TYR A 240 21.75 13.90 21.90
N ASN A 241 22.02 14.95 21.13
CA ASN A 241 23.27 15.68 21.18
C ASN A 241 23.24 16.68 22.35
N ARG A 242 23.90 16.33 23.46
CA ARG A 242 23.92 17.17 24.67
C ARG A 242 24.60 18.53 24.43
N LYS A 243 25.67 18.58 23.61
CA LYS A 243 26.38 19.81 23.29
C LYS A 243 25.50 20.77 22.49
N GLU A 244 24.85 20.24 21.47
CA GLU A 244 23.99 21.03 20.58
C GLU A 244 22.55 21.15 21.10
N ARG A 245 22.20 20.53 22.22
CA ARG A 245 20.85 20.46 22.78
C ARG A 245 19.82 20.12 21.73
N ALA A 246 20.01 19.03 21.01
CA ALA A 246 19.18 18.66 19.87
C ALA A 246 18.96 17.16 19.79
N PHE A 247 17.76 16.78 19.38
CA PHE A 247 17.44 15.40 18.99
C PHE A 247 17.56 15.21 17.50
N VAL A 248 18.04 14.03 17.09
CA VAL A 248 17.91 13.53 15.72
C VAL A 248 16.83 12.45 15.71
N GLY A 249 15.77 12.65 14.93
CA GLY A 249 14.64 11.70 14.94
C GLY A 249 13.65 11.91 13.83
N GLY A 250 12.60 11.08 13.83
CA GLY A 250 11.58 11.06 12.79
C GLY A 250 11.73 9.87 11.85
N ALA A 251 10.60 9.34 11.36
CA ALA A 251 10.64 8.08 10.61
C ALA A 251 9.56 7.94 9.51
N LYS A 252 8.55 8.81 9.49
CA LYS A 252 7.35 8.55 8.70
C LYS A 252 7.41 9.03 7.24
N THR A 253 8.21 10.04 6.96
CA THR A 253 8.33 10.63 5.62
C THR A 253 9.80 10.90 5.33
N ASP A 254 10.20 10.89 4.06
CA ASP A 254 11.59 11.16 3.67
C ASP A 254 12.12 12.49 4.24
N ALA A 255 11.29 13.53 4.28
CA ALA A 255 11.64 14.83 4.88
C ALA A 255 11.58 14.87 6.42
N GLY A 256 10.88 13.93 7.04
CA GLY A 256 10.81 13.85 8.50
C GLY A 256 11.79 12.84 9.08
N LYS A 257 12.50 12.09 8.21
CA LYS A 257 13.47 11.09 8.63
C LYS A 257 14.76 11.79 9.05
N ASP A 258 15.26 11.41 10.24
CA ASP A 258 16.52 11.87 10.79
C ASP A 258 16.62 13.42 10.89
N ARG A 259 15.47 14.12 11.04
CA ARG A 259 15.49 15.57 11.21
C ARG A 259 16.07 15.97 12.55
N VAL A 260 16.73 17.10 12.57
CA VAL A 260 17.27 17.71 13.76
C VAL A 260 16.23 18.64 14.39
N VAL A 261 15.94 18.46 15.68
CA VAL A 261 15.07 19.33 16.44
C VAL A 261 15.81 19.81 17.67
N THR A 262 16.09 21.12 17.73
CA THR A 262 16.72 21.76 18.90
C THR A 262 15.74 21.87 20.05
N VAL A 263 16.24 21.75 21.26
CA VAL A 263 15.43 21.79 22.50
C VAL A 263 15.31 23.23 22.97
N SER A 264 14.05 23.66 23.13
CA SER A 264 13.77 25.00 23.71
C SER A 264 14.28 25.11 25.14
N PRO A 265 14.79 26.30 25.57
CA PRO A 265 15.18 26.56 26.95
C PRO A 265 14.08 26.24 27.97
N LYS A 266 12.82 26.37 27.58
CA LYS A 266 11.65 26.09 28.46
C LYS A 266 11.54 24.64 28.90
N ILE A 267 12.02 23.70 28.09
CA ILE A 267 11.97 22.27 28.40
C ILE A 267 13.37 21.68 28.60
N GLN A 268 14.43 22.48 28.47
CA GLN A 268 15.81 21.99 28.51
C GLN A 268 16.10 21.22 29.80
N LYS A 269 15.77 21.79 30.97
CA LYS A 269 15.99 21.13 32.26
C LYS A 269 15.23 19.79 32.38
N ILE A 270 14.03 19.72 31.81
CA ILE A 270 13.24 18.49 31.83
C ILE A 270 13.96 17.42 30.99
N VAL A 271 14.37 17.78 29.77
CA VAL A 271 15.08 16.85 28.87
C VAL A 271 16.40 16.39 29.50
N ASP A 272 17.21 17.32 30.06
CA ASP A 272 18.47 17.00 30.70
C ASP A 272 18.28 16.01 31.85
N ASN A 273 17.25 16.16 32.67
CA ASN A 273 16.91 15.22 33.74
C ASN A 273 16.52 13.85 33.18
N LEU A 274 15.72 13.80 32.11
CA LEU A 274 15.25 12.56 31.49
C LEU A 274 16.38 11.74 30.86
N VAL A 275 17.46 12.40 30.44
CA VAL A 275 18.63 11.75 29.82
C VAL A 275 19.86 11.69 30.72
N ALA A 276 19.81 12.21 31.96
CA ALA A 276 20.98 12.37 32.85
C ALA A 276 21.75 11.05 33.01
N ASP A 277 21.03 9.99 33.38
CA ASP A 277 21.62 8.67 33.67
C ASP A 277 21.48 7.68 32.50
N LYS A 278 21.11 8.16 31.28
CA LYS A 278 20.90 7.31 30.12
C LYS A 278 22.02 7.51 29.09
N VAL A 279 22.67 6.40 28.73
CA VAL A 279 23.53 6.34 27.54
C VAL A 279 22.71 5.97 26.31
N ALA A 280 21.71 5.11 26.48
CA ALA A 280 20.82 4.62 25.44
C ALA A 280 19.43 4.29 26.02
N GLY A 281 18.46 4.10 25.14
CA GLY A 281 17.10 3.73 25.52
C GLY A 281 16.12 4.87 25.41
N PRO A 282 14.81 4.58 25.57
CA PRO A 282 13.76 5.57 25.35
C PRO A 282 13.86 6.74 26.35
N VAL A 283 13.78 7.95 25.82
CA VAL A 283 13.75 9.17 26.65
C VAL A 283 12.40 9.27 27.36
N PHE A 284 11.32 9.09 26.62
CA PHE A 284 9.95 9.14 27.09
C PHE A 284 9.41 7.74 27.30
N CYS A 285 9.71 7.14 28.45
CA CYS A 285 9.41 5.77 28.80
C CYS A 285 8.23 5.65 29.77
N GLY A 286 7.69 4.42 29.92
CA GLY A 286 6.74 4.07 30.96
C GLY A 286 7.40 3.97 32.35
N GLU A 287 6.61 3.67 33.37
CA GLU A 287 7.12 3.46 34.75
C GLU A 287 8.08 2.28 34.83
N ASP A 288 7.94 1.33 33.93
CA ASP A 288 8.81 0.17 33.78
C ASP A 288 10.12 0.45 33.02
N GLY A 289 10.35 1.73 32.63
CA GLY A 289 11.48 2.12 31.81
C GLY A 289 11.40 1.69 30.35
N ALA A 290 10.35 0.96 29.95
CA ALA A 290 10.18 0.51 28.57
C ALA A 290 9.57 1.58 27.67
N GLN A 291 9.78 1.44 26.38
CA GLN A 291 9.18 2.35 25.38
C GLN A 291 7.65 2.33 25.50
N MET A 292 7.07 3.50 25.70
CA MET A 292 5.63 3.66 25.86
C MET A 292 4.89 3.42 24.53
N LYS A 293 3.80 2.66 24.58
CA LYS A 293 2.92 2.46 23.41
C LYS A 293 2.01 3.67 23.21
N ILE A 294 1.74 4.06 21.98
CA ILE A 294 0.90 5.19 21.62
C ILE A 294 -0.50 5.15 22.26
N LYS A 295 -1.08 3.96 22.46
CA LYS A 295 -2.38 3.81 23.11
C LYS A 295 -2.31 4.18 24.60
N ALA A 296 -1.26 3.76 25.28
CA ALA A 296 -1.03 4.11 26.69
C ALA A 296 -0.77 5.61 26.83
N TYR A 297 0.11 6.17 26.01
CA TYR A 297 0.41 7.59 26.01
C TYR A 297 -0.84 8.45 25.75
N ARG A 298 -1.73 8.03 24.86
CA ARG A 298 -2.99 8.72 24.62
C ARG A 298 -3.86 8.80 25.87
N SER A 299 -3.94 7.72 26.65
CA SER A 299 -4.68 7.73 27.91
C SER A 299 -4.04 8.64 28.95
N ILE A 300 -2.70 8.61 29.04
CA ILE A 300 -1.92 9.52 29.89
C ILE A 300 -2.15 10.98 29.50
N PHE A 301 -2.06 11.31 28.22
CA PHE A 301 -2.31 12.64 27.69
C PHE A 301 -3.69 13.19 28.15
N TYR A 302 -4.74 12.39 28.03
CA TYR A 302 -6.06 12.81 28.48
C TYR A 302 -6.12 12.99 29.99
N GLY A 303 -5.52 12.08 30.77
CA GLY A 303 -5.46 12.21 32.23
C GLY A 303 -4.67 13.42 32.67
N VAL A 304 -3.59 13.82 31.98
CA VAL A 304 -2.83 15.03 32.24
C VAL A 304 -3.69 16.28 32.00
N LEU A 305 -4.39 16.36 30.86
CA LEU A 305 -5.27 17.50 30.58
C LEU A 305 -6.36 17.62 31.65
N ASP A 306 -7.01 16.51 32.00
CA ASP A 306 -8.06 16.49 33.04
C ASP A 306 -7.49 16.92 34.41
N ALA A 307 -6.31 16.43 34.83
CA ALA A 307 -5.66 16.77 36.08
C ALA A 307 -5.16 18.23 36.15
N CYS A 308 -4.78 18.80 35.01
CA CYS A 308 -4.39 20.20 34.88
C CYS A 308 -5.59 21.15 34.70
N GLY A 309 -6.82 20.64 34.69
CA GLY A 309 -8.03 21.46 34.47
C GLY A 309 -8.14 22.03 33.06
N ILE A 310 -7.47 21.42 32.07
CA ILE A 310 -7.53 21.85 30.68
C ILE A 310 -8.72 21.17 29.99
N GLU A 311 -9.72 21.95 29.62
CA GLU A 311 -10.92 21.44 28.95
C GLU A 311 -10.59 20.72 27.63
N ASN A 312 -11.08 19.50 27.50
CA ASN A 312 -10.93 18.70 26.29
C ASN A 312 -12.28 18.05 25.90
N PRO A 313 -13.22 18.84 25.35
CA PRO A 313 -14.57 18.37 25.07
C PRO A 313 -14.58 17.25 24.05
N VAL A 314 -15.62 16.41 24.16
CA VAL A 314 -15.92 15.40 23.15
C VAL A 314 -16.86 16.02 22.13
N GLU A 315 -16.39 16.12 20.91
CA GLU A 315 -17.17 16.61 19.77
C GLU A 315 -17.67 15.41 18.94
N GLU A 316 -18.86 15.53 18.39
CA GLU A 316 -19.36 14.57 17.41
C GLU A 316 -19.20 15.14 16.01
N ARG A 317 -18.45 14.42 15.15
CA ARG A 317 -18.23 14.78 13.75
C ARG A 317 -18.45 13.53 12.90
N ASP A 318 -19.27 13.64 11.88
CA ASP A 318 -19.67 12.52 11.01
C ASP A 318 -20.12 11.27 11.79
N GLY A 319 -20.92 11.43 12.85
CA GLY A 319 -21.39 10.34 13.71
C GLY A 319 -20.31 9.67 14.57
N VAL A 320 -19.08 10.26 14.63
CA VAL A 320 -17.97 9.73 15.43
C VAL A 320 -17.61 10.69 16.56
N LYS A 321 -17.72 10.22 17.80
CA LYS A 321 -17.31 10.97 18.99
C LYS A 321 -15.78 11.02 19.10
N ARG A 322 -15.21 12.21 19.18
CA ARG A 322 -13.77 12.45 19.29
C ARG A 322 -13.48 13.56 20.29
N ARG A 323 -12.42 13.37 21.06
CA ARG A 323 -11.88 14.48 21.88
C ARG A 323 -11.28 15.55 20.97
N LYS A 324 -11.47 16.81 21.31
CA LYS A 324 -10.96 17.99 20.59
C LYS A 324 -9.43 17.94 20.49
N TYR A 325 -8.74 17.77 21.60
CA TYR A 325 -7.29 17.63 21.65
C TYR A 325 -6.87 16.18 21.78
N THR A 326 -5.80 15.83 21.10
CA THR A 326 -5.16 14.52 21.12
C THR A 326 -3.63 14.70 21.20
N PRO A 327 -2.81 13.67 21.46
CA PRO A 327 -1.37 13.81 21.43
C PRO A 327 -0.82 14.44 20.14
N HIS A 328 -1.56 14.36 19.04
CA HIS A 328 -1.18 15.03 17.79
C HIS A 328 -1.36 16.55 17.84
N SER A 329 -2.23 17.02 18.72
CA SER A 329 -2.44 18.45 18.96
C SER A 329 -1.18 19.14 19.47
N CYS A 330 -0.31 18.45 20.23
CA CYS A 330 0.99 18.99 20.64
C CYS A 330 1.85 19.40 19.44
N ARG A 331 1.83 18.62 18.35
CA ARG A 331 2.56 19.00 17.14
C ARG A 331 1.92 20.20 16.42
N HIS A 332 0.60 20.33 16.46
CA HIS A 332 -0.07 21.54 15.97
C HIS A 332 0.26 22.74 16.83
N THR A 333 0.35 22.55 18.17
CA THR A 333 0.81 23.58 19.12
C THR A 333 2.23 24.05 18.77
N PHE A 334 3.17 23.12 18.52
CA PHE A 334 4.52 23.48 18.09
C PHE A 334 4.50 24.32 16.80
N ALA A 335 3.70 23.93 15.81
CA ALA A 335 3.55 24.70 14.57
C ALA A 335 3.00 26.11 14.83
N THR A 336 2.04 26.25 15.77
CA THR A 336 1.49 27.53 16.17
C THR A 336 2.53 28.40 16.90
N LEU A 337 3.31 27.80 17.81
CA LEU A 337 4.39 28.50 18.49
C LEU A 337 5.45 29.02 17.51
N LEU A 338 5.77 28.25 16.45
CA LEU A 338 6.72 28.65 15.42
C LEU A 338 6.20 29.75 14.49
N LYS A 339 4.85 29.92 14.38
CA LYS A 339 4.25 30.82 13.41
C LYS A 339 4.71 32.27 13.61
N ASP A 340 4.73 32.72 14.85
CA ASP A 340 5.03 34.12 15.22
C ASP A 340 6.53 34.37 15.42
N VAL A 341 7.37 33.33 15.33
CA VAL A 341 8.83 33.50 15.45
C VAL A 341 9.36 34.09 14.13
N PRO A 342 10.11 35.22 14.17
CA PRO A 342 10.70 35.83 12.98
C PRO A 342 11.89 35.01 12.49
N ALA A 343 11.61 34.01 11.68
CA ALA A 343 12.59 33.09 11.07
C ALA A 343 12.14 32.66 9.68
N PRO A 344 13.08 32.24 8.79
CA PRO A 344 12.73 31.73 7.48
C PRO A 344 11.78 30.51 7.56
N ASP A 345 10.78 30.49 6.69
CA ASP A 345 9.82 29.36 6.62
C ASP A 345 10.54 28.02 6.37
N LYS A 346 11.65 28.03 5.64
CA LYS A 346 12.48 26.83 5.39
C LYS A 346 12.90 26.18 6.70
N ASP A 347 13.41 26.98 7.65
CA ASP A 347 13.93 26.46 8.92
C ASP A 347 12.81 25.97 9.82
N LYS A 348 11.65 26.67 9.81
CA LYS A 348 10.44 26.20 10.50
C LYS A 348 9.93 24.86 9.92
N LEU A 349 9.95 24.71 8.59
CA LEU A 349 9.56 23.47 7.92
C LEU A 349 10.53 22.32 8.24
N GLU A 350 11.81 22.60 8.34
CA GLU A 350 12.84 21.63 8.72
C GLU A 350 12.57 21.09 10.13
N LEU A 351 12.36 21.96 11.12
CA LEU A 351 11.97 21.59 12.48
C LEU A 351 10.69 20.74 12.51
N MET A 352 9.72 21.06 11.67
CA MET A 352 8.47 20.32 11.57
C MET A 352 8.61 18.98 10.80
N GLY A 353 9.62 18.83 9.94
CA GLY A 353 9.73 17.71 9.01
C GLY A 353 8.53 17.65 8.06
N HIS A 354 8.16 18.79 7.47
CA HIS A 354 7.15 18.91 6.44
C HIS A 354 7.80 19.21 5.08
N THR A 355 7.34 18.50 4.05
CA THR A 355 7.58 18.89 2.65
C THR A 355 6.35 19.61 2.14
N SER A 356 6.38 20.89 2.02
CA SER A 356 5.29 21.61 1.36
C SER A 356 5.57 21.98 -0.08
N THR A 357 6.74 21.75 -0.63
CA THR A 357 7.01 21.92 -2.07
C THR A 357 8.24 21.14 -2.50
N GLU A 358 8.24 20.55 -3.69
CA GLU A 358 9.41 19.94 -4.36
C GLU A 358 10.59 20.92 -4.55
N MET A 359 10.35 22.21 -4.45
CA MET A 359 11.35 23.27 -4.66
C MET A 359 12.33 23.46 -3.50
N LEU A 360 12.07 22.92 -2.31
CA LEU A 360 12.97 23.10 -1.16
C LEU A 360 14.03 21.98 -1.02
N ARG A 361 14.00 20.98 -1.86
CA ARG A 361 14.96 19.86 -1.86
C ARG A 361 16.39 20.25 -2.23
N HIS A 362 16.63 21.46 -2.68
CA HIS A 362 17.95 21.86 -3.22
C HIS A 362 18.77 22.76 -2.31
N TYR A 363 18.45 22.85 -1.04
CA TYR A 363 19.17 23.82 -0.22
C TYR A 363 19.74 23.27 1.07
N GLN A 364 20.91 23.78 1.34
CA GLN A 364 21.75 23.70 2.51
C GLN A 364 21.02 23.28 3.78
N ASP A 365 21.58 22.30 4.47
CA ASP A 365 21.11 21.90 5.79
C ASP A 365 21.06 23.14 6.71
N ALA A 366 19.93 23.32 7.41
CA ALA A 366 19.83 24.38 8.39
C ALA A 366 20.89 24.17 9.47
N SER A 367 21.65 25.22 9.79
CA SER A 367 22.67 25.12 10.84
C SER A 367 22.01 24.94 12.20
N TYR A 368 22.68 24.28 13.14
CA TYR A 368 22.22 24.20 14.52
C TYR A 368 21.92 25.56 15.14
N ASP A 369 22.73 26.58 14.80
CA ASP A 369 22.54 27.93 15.32
C ASP A 369 21.27 28.58 14.79
N ASP A 370 20.92 28.38 13.53
CA ASP A 370 19.68 28.90 12.96
C ASP A 370 18.46 28.19 13.56
N LEU A 371 18.52 26.87 13.71
CA LEU A 371 17.45 26.10 14.35
C LEU A 371 17.30 26.50 15.84
N ARG A 372 18.41 26.77 16.52
CA ARG A 372 18.41 27.17 17.94
C ARG A 372 17.80 28.56 18.15
N LYS A 373 18.14 29.55 17.30
CA LYS A 373 17.50 30.87 17.36
C LYS A 373 15.97 30.78 17.39
N ILE A 374 15.39 29.83 16.62
CA ILE A 374 13.95 29.64 16.58
C ILE A 374 13.46 28.99 17.88
N THR A 375 14.11 27.92 18.35
CA THR A 375 13.67 27.17 19.52
C THR A 375 13.91 27.94 20.82
N ASP A 376 14.93 28.80 20.89
CA ASP A 376 15.21 29.64 22.05
C ASP A 376 14.26 30.86 22.13
N ALA A 377 13.59 31.23 21.01
CA ALA A 377 12.62 32.30 20.93
C ALA A 377 11.18 31.88 21.29
N ILE A 378 10.92 30.59 21.47
CA ILE A 378 9.61 30.08 21.95
C ILE A 378 9.74 29.57 23.38
#